data_363f51755442896157c5c2a59a444767
#
_entry.id   363f51755442896157c5c2a59a444767
#
_cell.length_a   1.000
_cell.length_b   1.000
_cell.length_c   1.000
_cell.angle_alpha   90.00
_cell.angle_beta   90.00
_cell.angle_gamma   90.00
#
_symmetry.space_group_name_H-M   'P 1'
#
loop_
_entity.id
_entity.type
_entity.pdbx_description
1 polymer ?
#
loop_
_entity_poly.entity_id
_entity_poly.type
_entity_poly.pdbx_seq_one_letter_code
_entity_poly.pdbx_strand_id
1 'polypeptide(L)'
;MAENLLSTVANARSFTRIFDALARVQTPALIWHARGGERIELSGRVFMNWVAKSANLLVNECEVTEESGVQITAPLHWRIMVLACATLYASGCFDDEEPLVGASDTTDHAQNLNNPDYLLLVDRGPLSMRYLGDLHEAESMIDAEVLDFCALVRSEADQFIGLPASTLAPVGNNLTSAELTARVLSRAHEHADHDYRLPSGERALALRLHLPSEFDSAPSALMIVTEALACLIAGYAVFLPDPLAEFTDTELDPLLRSERALDLTLSHS
;
A
#
# COMPACT_ATOMS: atom_id res chain seq x y z
N MET A 1 -8.38 -7.26 24.99
CA MET A 1 -7.16 -7.98 24.56
C MET A 1 -7.21 -7.95 23.03
N ALA A 2 -6.25 -7.29 22.38
CA ALA A 2 -6.14 -7.38 20.92
C ALA A 2 -5.91 -8.88 20.59
N GLU A 3 -6.82 -9.48 19.84
CA GLU A 3 -6.58 -10.81 19.26
C GLU A 3 -5.21 -10.73 18.56
N ASN A 4 -4.36 -11.72 18.82
CA ASN A 4 -3.06 -11.75 18.13
C ASN A 4 -3.34 -12.06 16.66
N LEU A 5 -3.32 -11.02 15.83
CA LEU A 5 -3.62 -11.11 14.40
C LEU A 5 -2.75 -12.16 13.72
N LEU A 6 -1.48 -12.25 14.12
CA LEU A 6 -0.53 -13.24 13.63
C LEU A 6 -1.06 -14.68 13.83
N SER A 7 -1.64 -15.00 15.01
CA SER A 7 -2.20 -16.33 15.24
C SER A 7 -3.44 -16.62 14.38
N THR A 8 -4.23 -15.58 14.09
CA THR A 8 -5.43 -15.69 13.24
C THR A 8 -5.07 -16.04 11.80
N VAL A 9 -3.95 -15.51 11.30
CA VAL A 9 -3.51 -15.69 9.91
C VAL A 9 -2.37 -16.70 9.73
N ALA A 10 -1.91 -17.35 10.80
CA ALA A 10 -0.74 -18.26 10.77
C ALA A 10 -0.79 -19.35 9.68
N ASN A 11 -2.00 -19.77 9.27
CA ASN A 11 -2.20 -20.76 8.22
C ASN A 11 -2.77 -20.16 6.94
N ALA A 12 -2.66 -18.83 6.72
CA ALA A 12 -3.10 -18.21 5.49
C ALA A 12 -2.24 -18.70 4.31
N ARG A 13 -2.90 -18.96 3.18
CA ARG A 13 -2.26 -19.33 1.91
C ARG A 13 -2.63 -18.35 0.79
N SER A 14 -3.38 -17.30 1.12
CA SER A 14 -3.75 -16.24 0.19
C SER A 14 -3.95 -14.94 0.96
N PHE A 15 -3.88 -13.83 0.27
CA PHE A 15 -4.08 -12.50 0.83
C PHE A 15 -5.49 -12.28 1.36
N THR A 16 -6.52 -12.93 0.78
CA THR A 16 -7.92 -12.81 1.22
C THR A 16 -8.05 -13.01 2.73
N ARG A 17 -7.42 -14.07 3.28
CA ARG A 17 -7.48 -14.34 4.72
C ARG A 17 -6.76 -13.29 5.57
N ILE A 18 -5.66 -12.73 5.06
CA ILE A 18 -4.93 -11.64 5.72
C ILE A 18 -5.82 -10.39 5.74
N PHE A 19 -6.39 -10.02 4.61
CA PHE A 19 -7.23 -8.84 4.46
C PHE A 19 -8.52 -8.94 5.28
N ASP A 20 -9.19 -10.09 5.30
CA ASP A 20 -10.35 -10.35 6.16
C ASP A 20 -10.03 -10.18 7.66
N ALA A 21 -8.84 -10.57 8.07
CA ALA A 21 -8.40 -10.39 9.44
C ALA A 21 -8.08 -8.93 9.76
N LEU A 22 -7.37 -8.22 8.86
CA LEU A 22 -7.08 -6.79 8.99
C LEU A 22 -8.36 -5.93 9.01
N ALA A 23 -9.40 -6.31 8.26
CA ALA A 23 -10.69 -5.60 8.24
C ALA A 23 -11.40 -5.56 9.61
N ARG A 24 -11.00 -6.41 10.55
CA ARG A 24 -11.54 -6.44 11.93
C ARG A 24 -10.73 -5.60 12.91
N VAL A 25 -9.56 -5.12 12.51
CA VAL A 25 -8.65 -4.35 13.38
C VAL A 25 -9.14 -2.90 13.49
N GLN A 26 -9.37 -2.44 14.73
CA GLN A 26 -9.83 -1.08 15.02
C GLN A 26 -8.69 -0.12 15.40
N THR A 27 -7.52 -0.66 15.71
CA THR A 27 -6.32 0.14 16.01
C THR A 27 -5.72 0.72 14.75
N PRO A 28 -4.89 1.78 14.83
CA PRO A 28 -4.17 2.32 13.69
C PRO A 28 -3.38 1.24 12.95
N ALA A 29 -3.49 1.25 11.63
CA ALA A 29 -2.73 0.41 10.71
C ALA A 29 -1.72 1.24 9.90
N LEU A 30 -2.15 2.41 9.44
CA LEU A 30 -1.30 3.28 8.64
C LEU A 30 -1.42 4.72 9.14
N ILE A 31 -0.28 5.37 9.33
CA ILE A 31 -0.16 6.77 9.76
C ILE A 31 0.74 7.47 8.75
N TRP A 32 0.19 8.43 8.02
CA TRP A 32 0.92 9.22 7.03
C TRP A 32 1.00 10.68 7.45
N HIS A 33 2.17 11.30 7.24
CA HIS A 33 2.40 12.71 7.54
C HIS A 33 2.99 13.42 6.32
N ALA A 34 2.40 14.57 5.95
CA ALA A 34 2.97 15.51 5.00
C ALA A 34 3.69 16.66 5.71
N ARG A 35 4.54 17.38 4.97
CA ARG A 35 5.32 18.51 5.49
C ARG A 35 4.44 19.67 5.98
N GLY A 36 3.28 19.87 5.36
CA GLY A 36 2.32 20.92 5.73
C GLY A 36 1.60 20.70 7.06
N GLY A 37 1.90 19.61 7.76
CA GLY A 37 1.24 19.21 9.01
C GLY A 37 -0.02 18.38 8.78
N GLU A 38 -0.35 18.05 7.53
CA GLU A 38 -1.43 17.12 7.26
C GLU A 38 -1.07 15.73 7.77
N ARG A 39 -2.07 15.08 8.35
CA ARG A 39 -1.97 13.77 8.95
C ARG A 39 -3.15 12.90 8.53
N ILE A 40 -2.86 11.70 8.07
CA ILE A 40 -3.86 10.65 7.84
C ILE A 40 -3.57 9.49 8.77
N GLU A 41 -4.60 9.04 9.49
CA GLU A 41 -4.56 7.80 10.26
C GLU A 41 -5.70 6.90 9.80
N LEU A 42 -5.36 5.70 9.39
CA LEU A 42 -6.31 4.67 9.00
C LEU A 42 -6.21 3.52 10.01
N SER A 43 -7.34 3.16 10.65
CA SER A 43 -7.41 1.88 11.35
C SER A 43 -7.37 0.73 10.35
N GLY A 44 -7.08 -0.50 10.80
CA GLY A 44 -7.08 -1.66 9.90
C GLY A 44 -8.38 -1.79 9.12
N ARG A 45 -9.52 -1.57 9.79
CA ARG A 45 -10.84 -1.55 9.13
C ARG A 45 -10.95 -0.49 8.04
N VAL A 46 -10.55 0.75 8.33
CA VAL A 46 -10.65 1.86 7.35
C VAL A 46 -9.66 1.65 6.21
N PHE A 47 -8.44 1.18 6.51
CA PHE A 47 -7.46 0.80 5.50
C PHE A 47 -8.04 -0.25 4.54
N MET A 48 -8.65 -1.31 5.08
CA MET A 48 -9.25 -2.37 4.26
C MET A 48 -10.49 -1.92 3.49
N ASN A 49 -11.28 -0.95 3.98
CA ASN A 49 -12.35 -0.36 3.18
C ASN A 49 -11.78 0.34 1.93
N TRP A 50 -10.69 1.09 2.07
CA TRP A 50 -10.02 1.71 0.94
C TRP A 50 -9.41 0.68 -0.02
N VAL A 51 -8.79 -0.38 0.52
CA VAL A 51 -8.25 -1.49 -0.30
C VAL A 51 -9.38 -2.18 -1.08
N ALA A 52 -10.53 -2.45 -0.45
CA ALA A 52 -11.67 -3.08 -1.11
C ALA A 52 -12.26 -2.20 -2.22
N LYS A 53 -12.44 -0.89 -1.96
CA LYS A 53 -12.89 0.07 -2.96
C LYS A 53 -11.93 0.14 -4.15
N SER A 54 -10.63 0.19 -3.89
CA SER A 54 -9.61 0.23 -4.95
C SER A 54 -9.56 -1.08 -5.74
N ALA A 55 -9.76 -2.23 -5.09
CA ALA A 55 -9.83 -3.51 -5.76
C ALA A 55 -11.08 -3.62 -6.67
N ASN A 56 -12.24 -3.12 -6.19
CA ASN A 56 -13.44 -3.04 -7.02
C ASN A 56 -13.24 -2.12 -8.22
N LEU A 57 -12.58 -0.96 -8.04
CA LEU A 57 -12.25 -0.05 -9.15
C LEU A 57 -11.37 -0.75 -10.18
N LEU A 58 -10.31 -1.44 -9.75
CA LEU A 58 -9.44 -2.18 -10.66
C LEU A 58 -10.20 -3.22 -11.49
N VAL A 59 -11.16 -3.92 -10.87
CA VAL A 59 -11.97 -4.93 -11.57
C VAL A 59 -13.06 -4.31 -12.45
N ASN A 60 -13.76 -3.27 -11.96
CA ASN A 60 -14.95 -2.73 -12.63
C ASN A 60 -14.59 -1.74 -13.75
N GLU A 61 -13.57 -0.91 -13.53
CA GLU A 61 -13.20 0.18 -14.44
C GLU A 61 -11.96 -0.16 -15.28
N CYS A 62 -11.06 -1.00 -14.77
CA CYS A 62 -9.81 -1.36 -15.46
C CYS A 62 -9.78 -2.83 -15.89
N GLU A 63 -10.85 -3.59 -15.73
CA GLU A 63 -10.99 -4.98 -16.17
C GLU A 63 -9.91 -5.94 -15.63
N VAL A 64 -9.31 -5.62 -14.48
CA VAL A 64 -8.25 -6.45 -13.87
C VAL A 64 -8.78 -7.83 -13.51
N THR A 65 -8.07 -8.84 -13.96
CA THR A 65 -8.31 -10.26 -13.70
C THR A 65 -7.06 -10.90 -13.09
N GLU A 66 -7.13 -12.20 -12.77
CA GLU A 66 -5.95 -13.00 -12.46
C GLU A 66 -5.01 -12.96 -13.68
N GLU A 67 -3.74 -12.65 -13.48
CA GLU A 67 -2.70 -12.43 -14.50
C GLU A 67 -2.62 -11.01 -15.11
N SER A 68 -3.59 -10.12 -14.84
CA SER A 68 -3.46 -8.72 -15.31
C SER A 68 -2.32 -8.00 -14.62
N GLY A 69 -1.39 -7.43 -15.41
CA GLY A 69 -0.27 -6.64 -14.92
C GLY A 69 -0.69 -5.27 -14.39
N VAL A 70 -0.14 -4.86 -13.27
CA VAL A 70 -0.28 -3.51 -12.71
C VAL A 70 1.11 -2.94 -12.44
N GLN A 71 1.42 -1.83 -13.07
CA GLN A 71 2.65 -1.07 -12.84
C GLN A 71 2.34 0.20 -12.05
N ILE A 72 3.12 0.47 -11.01
CA ILE A 72 2.99 1.68 -10.21
C ILE A 72 4.29 2.48 -10.29
N THR A 73 4.21 3.75 -10.69
CA THR A 73 5.34 4.69 -10.72
C THR A 73 4.94 5.94 -9.95
N ALA A 74 5.19 5.94 -8.64
CA ALA A 74 4.83 7.05 -7.77
C ALA A 74 5.65 7.02 -6.48
N PRO A 75 5.95 8.18 -5.87
CA PRO A 75 6.49 8.24 -4.52
C PRO A 75 5.55 7.60 -3.51
N LEU A 76 6.13 6.98 -2.47
CA LEU A 76 5.38 6.30 -1.42
C LEU A 76 4.36 7.25 -0.77
N HIS A 77 3.10 6.84 -0.78
CA HIS A 77 1.97 7.61 -0.27
C HIS A 77 0.88 6.66 0.23
N TRP A 78 0.04 7.08 1.17
CA TRP A 78 -0.97 6.21 1.75
C TRP A 78 -1.95 5.62 0.71
N ARG A 79 -2.37 6.42 -0.31
CA ARG A 79 -3.26 5.90 -1.39
C ARG A 79 -2.55 4.92 -2.30
N ILE A 80 -1.28 5.17 -2.61
CA ILE A 80 -0.47 4.26 -3.42
C ILE A 80 -0.26 2.94 -2.69
N MET A 81 -0.02 2.98 -1.36
CA MET A 81 0.03 1.76 -0.53
C MET A 81 -1.30 1.00 -0.55
N VAL A 82 -2.43 1.70 -0.46
CA VAL A 82 -3.77 1.11 -0.58
C VAL A 82 -3.95 0.45 -1.94
N LEU A 83 -3.59 1.15 -3.04
CA LEU A 83 -3.71 0.63 -4.40
C LEU A 83 -2.82 -0.60 -4.62
N ALA A 84 -1.60 -0.60 -4.10
CA ALA A 84 -0.71 -1.76 -4.17
C ALA A 84 -1.29 -2.99 -3.44
N CYS A 85 -1.91 -2.80 -2.27
CA CYS A 85 -2.63 -3.88 -1.60
C CYS A 85 -3.88 -4.31 -2.38
N ALA A 86 -4.56 -3.36 -3.04
CA ALA A 86 -5.74 -3.62 -3.86
C ALA A 86 -5.40 -4.45 -5.09
N THR A 87 -4.24 -4.25 -5.71
CA THR A 87 -3.74 -5.09 -6.81
C THR A 87 -3.75 -6.56 -6.41
N LEU A 88 -3.18 -6.90 -5.25
CA LEU A 88 -3.17 -8.27 -4.75
C LEU A 88 -4.57 -8.78 -4.34
N TYR A 89 -5.46 -7.88 -3.90
CA TYR A 89 -6.83 -8.26 -3.52
C TYR A 89 -7.70 -8.49 -4.75
N ALA A 90 -7.49 -7.74 -5.82
CA ALA A 90 -8.14 -7.93 -7.13
C ALA A 90 -7.57 -9.10 -7.94
N SER A 91 -6.58 -9.82 -7.42
CA SER A 91 -5.87 -10.92 -8.10
C SER A 91 -4.94 -10.47 -9.22
N GLY A 92 -4.67 -9.16 -9.38
CA GLY A 92 -3.67 -8.66 -10.30
C GLY A 92 -2.23 -8.98 -9.84
N CYS A 93 -1.28 -8.84 -10.74
CA CYS A 93 0.15 -8.99 -10.46
C CYS A 93 0.90 -7.69 -10.72
N PHE A 94 2.03 -7.48 -10.02
CA PHE A 94 2.93 -6.38 -10.37
C PHE A 94 3.76 -6.79 -11.59
N ASP A 95 3.61 -6.03 -12.67
CA ASP A 95 4.28 -6.29 -13.94
C ASP A 95 4.76 -4.96 -14.53
N ASP A 96 6.05 -4.91 -14.86
CA ASP A 96 6.70 -3.73 -15.44
C ASP A 96 6.85 -3.87 -16.97
N GLU A 97 6.59 -5.03 -17.56
CA GLU A 97 6.81 -5.28 -18.98
C GLU A 97 5.56 -5.06 -19.83
N GLU A 98 4.44 -5.65 -19.42
CA GLU A 98 3.16 -5.57 -20.14
C GLU A 98 2.00 -5.24 -19.17
N PRO A 99 1.99 -4.06 -18.53
CA PRO A 99 0.94 -3.70 -17.58
C PRO A 99 -0.37 -3.40 -18.30
N LEU A 100 -1.48 -3.99 -17.84
CA LEU A 100 -2.83 -3.58 -18.22
C LEU A 100 -3.16 -2.22 -17.60
N VAL A 101 -2.74 -2.01 -16.33
CA VAL A 101 -3.00 -0.81 -15.58
C VAL A 101 -1.69 -0.15 -15.15
N GLY A 102 -1.53 1.12 -15.48
CA GLY A 102 -0.54 2.01 -14.89
C GLY A 102 -1.14 2.88 -13.80
N ALA A 103 -0.40 3.13 -12.73
CA ALA A 103 -0.81 4.07 -11.69
C ALA A 103 0.30 5.04 -11.33
N SER A 104 -0.03 6.33 -11.26
CA SER A 104 0.93 7.38 -10.99
C SER A 104 0.30 8.54 -10.23
N ASP A 105 1.12 9.38 -9.60
CA ASP A 105 0.66 10.60 -8.91
C ASP A 105 0.80 11.87 -9.77
N THR A 106 1.57 11.81 -10.86
CA THR A 106 1.77 12.92 -11.80
C THR A 106 1.91 12.40 -13.23
N THR A 107 1.68 13.29 -14.21
CA THR A 107 1.91 13.00 -15.62
C THR A 107 3.38 12.70 -15.90
N ASP A 108 4.31 13.38 -15.20
CA ASP A 108 5.76 13.17 -15.37
C ASP A 108 6.17 11.76 -14.93
N HIS A 109 5.70 11.29 -13.76
CA HIS A 109 5.96 9.93 -13.32
C HIS A 109 5.27 8.89 -14.21
N ALA A 110 4.09 9.22 -14.75
CA ALA A 110 3.36 8.33 -15.65
C ALA A 110 4.09 8.05 -16.96
N GLN A 111 5.03 8.91 -17.39
CA GLN A 111 5.89 8.66 -18.57
C GLN A 111 6.86 7.50 -18.38
N ASN A 112 7.07 7.04 -17.15
CA ASN A 112 7.89 5.86 -16.85
C ASN A 112 7.09 4.54 -16.89
N LEU A 113 5.79 4.61 -17.17
CA LEU A 113 4.93 3.44 -17.35
C LEU A 113 5.12 2.84 -18.75
N ASN A 114 4.99 1.53 -18.84
CA ASN A 114 5.19 0.76 -20.06
C ASN A 114 3.88 0.57 -20.85
N ASN A 115 3.33 1.67 -21.41
CA ASN A 115 2.16 1.66 -22.28
C ASN A 115 0.96 0.85 -21.74
N PRO A 116 0.43 1.18 -20.55
CA PRO A 116 -0.75 0.52 -20.02
C PRO A 116 -1.98 0.85 -20.85
N ASP A 117 -3.00 -0.01 -20.84
CA ASP A 117 -4.30 0.30 -21.46
C ASP A 117 -5.09 1.32 -20.61
N TYR A 118 -4.94 1.27 -19.28
CA TYR A 118 -5.58 2.18 -18.31
C TYR A 118 -4.52 2.93 -17.49
N LEU A 119 -4.70 4.23 -17.32
CA LEU A 119 -3.86 5.06 -16.45
C LEU A 119 -4.67 5.62 -15.29
N LEU A 120 -4.39 5.19 -14.07
CA LEU A 120 -4.94 5.75 -12.84
C LEU A 120 -4.08 6.90 -12.32
N LEU A 121 -4.60 8.14 -12.33
CA LEU A 121 -3.95 9.27 -11.70
C LEU A 121 -4.43 9.46 -10.27
N VAL A 122 -3.48 9.41 -9.32
CA VAL A 122 -3.71 9.38 -7.87
C VAL A 122 -3.24 10.68 -7.24
N ASP A 123 -4.17 11.55 -6.84
CA ASP A 123 -3.82 12.79 -6.15
C ASP A 123 -3.23 12.54 -4.76
N ARG A 124 -2.19 13.29 -4.40
CA ARG A 124 -1.46 13.18 -3.12
C ARG A 124 -2.07 14.01 -1.99
N GLY A 125 -2.99 14.94 -2.27
CA GLY A 125 -3.67 15.68 -1.21
C GLY A 125 -4.35 14.72 -0.22
N PRO A 126 -4.27 14.97 1.10
CA PRO A 126 -4.66 14.00 2.13
C PRO A 126 -6.11 13.54 2.00
N LEU A 127 -7.00 14.44 1.61
CA LEU A 127 -8.43 14.17 1.42
C LEU A 127 -8.94 14.59 0.04
N SER A 128 -8.08 14.65 -0.97
CA SER A 128 -8.48 15.02 -2.32
C SER A 128 -9.60 14.13 -2.81
N MET A 129 -10.62 14.79 -3.36
CA MET A 129 -11.83 14.15 -3.89
C MET A 129 -11.73 13.85 -5.38
N ARG A 130 -10.74 14.42 -6.03
CA ARG A 130 -10.42 14.26 -7.44
C ARG A 130 -8.93 14.51 -7.64
N TYR A 131 -8.41 14.10 -8.78
CA TYR A 131 -7.08 14.50 -9.21
C TYR A 131 -7.06 16.03 -9.48
N LEU A 132 -6.05 16.71 -8.98
CA LEU A 132 -5.93 18.18 -9.10
C LEU A 132 -5.02 18.62 -10.25
N GLY A 133 -4.29 17.69 -10.87
CA GLY A 133 -3.53 17.95 -12.11
C GLY A 133 -4.43 17.98 -13.35
N ASP A 134 -3.83 18.07 -14.50
CA ASP A 134 -4.54 18.13 -15.79
C ASP A 134 -4.67 16.75 -16.42
N LEU A 135 -5.89 16.19 -16.42
CA LEU A 135 -6.18 14.89 -17.04
C LEU A 135 -6.01 14.94 -18.57
N HIS A 136 -6.34 16.08 -19.22
CA HIS A 136 -6.19 16.22 -20.67
C HIS A 136 -4.73 16.27 -21.09
N GLU A 137 -3.85 16.81 -20.25
CA GLU A 137 -2.41 16.72 -20.48
C GLU A 137 -1.97 15.26 -20.50
N ALA A 138 -2.37 14.46 -19.52
CA ALA A 138 -2.06 13.05 -19.46
C ALA A 138 -2.61 12.27 -20.66
N GLU A 139 -3.87 12.50 -21.05
CA GLU A 139 -4.48 11.91 -22.26
C GLU A 139 -3.73 12.27 -23.55
N SER A 140 -3.10 13.45 -23.60
CA SER A 140 -2.32 13.88 -24.75
C SER A 140 -0.92 13.29 -24.83
N MET A 141 -0.38 12.83 -23.70
CA MET A 141 1.01 12.35 -23.56
C MET A 141 1.12 10.83 -23.50
N ILE A 142 0.07 10.15 -23.06
CA ILE A 142 0.08 8.70 -22.82
C ILE A 142 -1.10 8.09 -23.58
N ASP A 143 -0.84 7.09 -24.39
CA ASP A 143 -1.85 6.35 -25.15
C ASP A 143 -2.53 5.31 -24.25
N ALA A 144 -3.39 5.79 -23.33
CA ALA A 144 -4.13 5.00 -22.36
C ALA A 144 -5.47 5.67 -22.05
N GLU A 145 -6.44 4.92 -21.57
CA GLU A 145 -7.64 5.48 -20.95
C GLU A 145 -7.27 6.08 -19.58
N VAL A 146 -7.34 7.43 -19.47
CA VAL A 146 -6.93 8.15 -18.26
C VAL A 146 -8.09 8.26 -17.27
N LEU A 147 -7.89 7.78 -16.06
CA LEU A 147 -8.92 7.70 -15.02
C LEU A 147 -8.50 8.46 -13.76
N ASP A 148 -9.43 9.25 -13.21
CA ASP A 148 -9.26 9.90 -11.90
C ASP A 148 -9.53 8.90 -10.76
N PHE A 149 -8.46 8.33 -10.20
CA PHE A 149 -8.58 7.40 -9.08
C PHE A 149 -9.38 7.97 -7.90
N CYS A 150 -9.11 9.23 -7.52
CA CYS A 150 -9.72 9.85 -6.34
C CYS A 150 -11.23 10.08 -6.49
N ALA A 151 -11.67 10.37 -7.69
CA ALA A 151 -13.10 10.53 -7.99
C ALA A 151 -13.80 9.16 -8.02
N LEU A 152 -13.27 8.20 -8.77
CA LEU A 152 -13.89 6.91 -9.02
C LEU A 152 -13.93 6.00 -7.79
N VAL A 153 -12.83 5.88 -7.05
CA VAL A 153 -12.72 4.98 -5.90
C VAL A 153 -13.79 5.23 -4.82
N ARG A 154 -14.34 6.44 -4.75
CA ARG A 154 -15.33 6.82 -3.74
C ARG A 154 -16.70 6.18 -3.97
N SER A 155 -17.07 5.90 -5.22
CA SER A 155 -18.33 5.26 -5.59
C SER A 155 -18.32 3.75 -5.40
N GLU A 156 -17.13 3.16 -5.26
CA GLU A 156 -16.99 1.72 -5.09
C GLU A 156 -17.46 1.22 -3.72
N ALA A 157 -17.81 -0.07 -3.67
CA ALA A 157 -18.26 -0.73 -2.44
C ALA A 157 -17.11 -0.89 -1.42
N ASP A 158 -17.44 -0.73 -0.11
CA ASP A 158 -16.50 -0.92 1.01
C ASP A 158 -16.09 -2.39 1.23
N GLN A 159 -16.67 -3.31 0.48
CA GLN A 159 -16.34 -4.73 0.48
C GLN A 159 -15.98 -5.15 -0.93
N PHE A 160 -14.93 -5.94 -1.06
CA PHE A 160 -14.56 -6.50 -2.35
C PHE A 160 -15.55 -7.59 -2.76
N ILE A 161 -16.07 -7.46 -3.97
CA ILE A 161 -17.12 -8.35 -4.54
C ILE A 161 -16.56 -9.28 -5.62
N GLY A 162 -15.28 -9.18 -5.94
CA GLY A 162 -14.58 -10.04 -6.89
C GLY A 162 -14.34 -11.45 -6.35
N LEU A 163 -13.81 -12.32 -7.21
CA LEU A 163 -13.41 -13.66 -6.82
C LEU A 163 -12.09 -13.62 -6.04
N PRO A 164 -11.94 -14.46 -4.99
CA PRO A 164 -10.67 -14.59 -4.30
C PRO A 164 -9.57 -15.07 -5.24
N ALA A 165 -8.37 -14.50 -5.12
CA ALA A 165 -7.20 -14.96 -5.86
C ALA A 165 -6.90 -16.44 -5.59
N SER A 166 -6.54 -17.17 -6.65
CA SER A 166 -5.93 -18.49 -6.54
C SER A 166 -4.64 -18.42 -5.71
N THR A 167 -4.35 -19.49 -4.98
CA THR A 167 -3.04 -19.61 -4.30
C THR A 167 -1.86 -19.67 -5.27
N LEU A 168 -2.14 -20.03 -6.51
CA LEU A 168 -1.16 -20.11 -7.60
C LEU A 168 -1.15 -18.86 -8.49
N ALA A 169 -2.05 -17.89 -8.24
CA ALA A 169 -2.07 -16.64 -8.99
C ALA A 169 -0.70 -15.96 -8.98
N PRO A 170 -0.20 -15.49 -10.12
CA PRO A 170 1.03 -14.71 -10.16
C PRO A 170 0.84 -13.39 -9.38
N VAL A 171 1.88 -12.93 -8.73
CA VAL A 171 1.88 -11.63 -8.03
C VAL A 171 3.03 -10.73 -8.48
N GLY A 172 3.82 -11.19 -9.44
CA GLY A 172 4.99 -10.52 -9.98
C GLY A 172 6.30 -11.19 -9.56
N ASN A 173 7.37 -10.87 -10.29
CA ASN A 173 8.73 -11.37 -10.02
C ASN A 173 8.82 -12.90 -9.85
N ASN A 174 8.09 -13.64 -10.68
CA ASN A 174 7.98 -15.11 -10.66
C ASN A 174 7.49 -15.69 -9.31
N LEU A 175 6.74 -14.93 -8.55
CA LEU A 175 6.14 -15.37 -7.28
C LEU A 175 4.65 -15.65 -7.46
N THR A 176 4.18 -16.66 -6.76
CA THR A 176 2.76 -16.93 -6.57
C THR A 176 2.20 -16.22 -5.32
N SER A 177 0.88 -16.07 -5.28
CA SER A 177 0.15 -15.55 -4.11
C SER A 177 0.49 -16.32 -2.83
N ALA A 178 0.64 -17.66 -2.90
CA ALA A 178 1.01 -18.48 -1.76
C ALA A 178 2.44 -18.21 -1.27
N GLU A 179 3.39 -18.06 -2.19
CA GLU A 179 4.80 -17.78 -1.85
C GLU A 179 4.96 -16.39 -1.24
N LEU A 180 4.31 -15.38 -1.82
CA LEU A 180 4.34 -14.03 -1.24
C LEU A 180 3.64 -13.99 0.12
N THR A 181 2.49 -14.68 0.28
CA THR A 181 1.81 -14.83 1.58
C THR A 181 2.75 -15.45 2.61
N ALA A 182 3.49 -16.51 2.26
CA ALA A 182 4.44 -17.14 3.16
C ALA A 182 5.59 -16.19 3.56
N ARG A 183 6.11 -15.38 2.63
CA ARG A 183 7.12 -14.35 2.93
C ARG A 183 6.58 -13.30 3.91
N VAL A 184 5.38 -12.78 3.66
CA VAL A 184 4.72 -11.83 4.57
C VAL A 184 4.59 -12.41 5.98
N LEU A 185 4.15 -13.66 6.12
CA LEU A 185 4.01 -14.32 7.41
C LEU A 185 5.37 -14.54 8.11
N SER A 186 6.42 -14.92 7.37
CA SER A 186 7.77 -15.05 7.92
C SER A 186 8.27 -13.72 8.49
N ARG A 187 8.14 -12.64 7.72
CA ARG A 187 8.51 -11.29 8.18
C ARG A 187 7.67 -10.83 9.37
N ALA A 188 6.38 -11.16 9.39
CA ALA A 188 5.50 -10.85 10.51
C ALA A 188 5.93 -11.55 11.81
N HIS A 189 6.42 -12.80 11.75
CA HIS A 189 7.01 -13.47 12.91
C HIS A 189 8.28 -12.77 13.38
N GLU A 190 9.18 -12.38 12.45
CA GLU A 190 10.38 -11.63 12.81
C GLU A 190 10.04 -10.31 13.53
N HIS A 191 9.07 -9.55 13.02
CA HIS A 191 8.60 -8.34 13.70
C HIS A 191 7.94 -8.63 15.06
N ALA A 192 7.19 -9.71 15.19
CA ALA A 192 6.52 -10.07 16.43
C ALA A 192 7.51 -10.54 17.52
N ASP A 193 8.61 -11.19 17.11
CA ASP A 193 9.66 -11.67 18.02
C ASP A 193 10.55 -10.51 18.52
N HIS A 194 10.54 -9.36 17.84
CA HIS A 194 11.24 -8.16 18.30
C HIS A 194 10.38 -7.38 19.30
N ASP A 195 10.95 -7.09 20.47
CA ASP A 195 10.34 -6.20 21.46
C ASP A 195 10.73 -4.74 21.14
N TYR A 196 10.11 -4.18 20.10
CA TYR A 196 10.38 -2.80 19.69
C TYR A 196 9.98 -1.80 20.77
N ARG A 197 10.98 -1.15 21.37
CA ARG A 197 10.82 -0.17 22.43
C ARG A 197 11.32 1.20 22.04
N LEU A 198 10.57 2.20 22.45
CA LEU A 198 10.97 3.60 22.35
C LEU A 198 12.12 3.89 23.32
N PRO A 199 12.88 4.99 23.12
CA PRO A 199 13.88 5.43 24.09
C PRO A 199 13.35 5.63 25.51
N SER A 200 12.04 5.87 25.66
CA SER A 200 11.36 5.93 26.95
C SER A 200 11.21 4.57 27.66
N GLY A 201 11.50 3.46 26.98
CA GLY A 201 11.28 2.09 27.45
C GLY A 201 9.88 1.54 27.16
N GLU A 202 8.95 2.35 26.68
CA GLU A 202 7.60 1.91 26.31
C GLU A 202 7.62 1.13 24.98
N ARG A 203 6.64 0.22 24.81
CA ARG A 203 6.48 -0.48 23.53
C ARG A 203 6.09 0.52 22.43
N ALA A 204 6.71 0.42 21.28
CA ALA A 204 6.33 1.17 20.09
C ALA A 204 4.90 0.76 19.64
N LEU A 205 4.14 1.71 19.12
CA LEU A 205 2.82 1.46 18.52
C LEU A 205 2.89 1.45 17.00
N ALA A 206 3.86 2.16 16.43
CA ALA A 206 4.09 2.22 15.01
C ALA A 206 5.57 2.01 14.70
N LEU A 207 5.87 1.60 13.47
CA LEU A 207 7.23 1.43 12.95
C LEU A 207 7.38 2.24 11.67
N ARG A 208 8.46 3.04 11.61
CA ARG A 208 8.97 3.54 10.34
C ARG A 208 9.90 2.48 9.77
N LEU A 209 9.42 1.83 8.74
CA LEU A 209 10.13 0.73 8.07
C LEU A 209 11.16 1.29 7.10
N HIS A 210 12.22 0.51 6.84
CA HIS A 210 13.14 0.78 5.75
C HIS A 210 12.50 0.34 4.43
N LEU A 211 11.73 1.26 3.82
CA LEU A 211 11.05 1.03 2.55
C LEU A 211 11.69 1.87 1.44
N PRO A 212 11.60 1.44 0.16
CA PRO A 212 11.84 2.34 -0.97
C PRO A 212 11.00 3.61 -0.82
N SER A 213 11.56 4.74 -1.23
CA SER A 213 10.84 6.03 -1.20
C SER A 213 9.74 6.11 -2.23
N GLU A 214 9.79 5.23 -3.24
CA GLU A 214 8.86 5.20 -4.36
C GLU A 214 8.58 3.78 -4.84
N PHE A 215 7.45 3.63 -5.51
CA PHE A 215 7.14 2.50 -6.35
C PHE A 215 7.70 2.81 -7.74
N ASP A 216 8.71 2.08 -8.15
CA ASP A 216 9.41 2.27 -9.44
C ASP A 216 9.53 0.98 -10.24
N SER A 217 9.16 -0.14 -9.64
CA SER A 217 9.27 -1.48 -10.24
C SER A 217 8.44 -2.51 -9.48
N ALA A 218 8.12 -3.63 -10.12
CA ALA A 218 7.45 -4.76 -9.47
C ALA A 218 8.22 -5.28 -8.23
N PRO A 219 9.56 -5.43 -8.24
CA PRO A 219 10.31 -5.77 -7.03
C PRO A 219 10.16 -4.78 -5.90
N SER A 220 10.15 -3.46 -6.15
CA SER A 220 9.95 -2.44 -5.11
C SER A 220 8.53 -2.51 -4.55
N ALA A 221 7.52 -2.66 -5.39
CA ALA A 221 6.13 -2.82 -4.99
C ALA A 221 5.94 -4.05 -4.07
N LEU A 222 6.48 -5.20 -4.47
CA LEU A 222 6.43 -6.43 -3.67
C LEU A 222 7.14 -6.29 -2.32
N MET A 223 8.29 -5.60 -2.27
CA MET A 223 9.00 -5.34 -1.02
C MET A 223 8.19 -4.43 -0.11
N ILE A 224 7.67 -3.31 -0.61
CA ILE A 224 6.87 -2.36 0.15
C ILE A 224 5.64 -3.05 0.75
N VAL A 225 4.88 -3.80 -0.05
CA VAL A 225 3.67 -4.49 0.41
C VAL A 225 4.01 -5.60 1.41
N THR A 226 5.09 -6.35 1.18
CA THR A 226 5.53 -7.42 2.09
C THR A 226 5.85 -6.86 3.48
N GLU A 227 6.70 -5.85 3.56
CA GLU A 227 7.11 -5.26 4.83
C GLU A 227 5.94 -4.57 5.55
N ALA A 228 5.10 -3.83 4.80
CA ALA A 228 3.95 -3.16 5.37
C ALA A 228 2.94 -4.16 5.96
N LEU A 229 2.53 -5.18 5.20
CA LEU A 229 1.59 -6.20 5.69
C LEU A 229 2.18 -7.01 6.85
N ALA A 230 3.47 -7.34 6.82
CA ALA A 230 4.15 -8.03 7.92
C ALA A 230 4.12 -7.20 9.21
N CYS A 231 4.40 -5.91 9.13
CA CYS A 231 4.32 -4.97 10.25
C CYS A 231 2.90 -4.93 10.85
N LEU A 232 1.86 -4.82 10.00
CA LEU A 232 0.46 -4.82 10.43
C LEU A 232 0.05 -6.12 11.12
N ILE A 233 0.45 -7.27 10.56
CA ILE A 233 0.15 -8.59 11.13
C ILE A 233 0.84 -8.79 12.49
N ALA A 234 2.04 -8.23 12.66
CA ALA A 234 2.77 -8.23 13.94
C ALA A 234 2.14 -7.30 14.99
N GLY A 235 1.14 -6.50 14.61
CA GLY A 235 0.39 -5.62 15.51
C GLY A 235 0.99 -4.23 15.69
N TYR A 236 1.77 -3.76 14.74
CA TYR A 236 2.30 -2.40 14.68
C TYR A 236 1.66 -1.63 13.53
N ALA A 237 1.42 -0.33 13.70
CA ALA A 237 1.06 0.54 12.60
C ALA A 237 2.28 0.84 11.73
N VAL A 238 2.07 1.06 10.43
CA VAL A 238 3.11 1.57 9.52
C VAL A 238 3.12 3.09 9.58
N PHE A 239 4.25 3.69 9.96
CA PHE A 239 4.45 5.14 9.93
C PHE A 239 5.12 5.53 8.62
N LEU A 240 4.45 6.37 7.84
CA LEU A 240 4.88 6.84 6.52
C LEU A 240 5.03 8.36 6.52
N PRO A 241 6.25 8.91 6.70
CA PRO A 241 6.50 10.30 6.33
C PRO A 241 6.45 10.43 4.81
N ASP A 242 5.87 11.51 4.30
CA ASP A 242 5.86 11.79 2.86
C ASP A 242 7.30 11.92 2.36
N PRO A 243 7.79 11.08 1.44
CA PRO A 243 9.17 11.15 0.95
C PRO A 243 9.46 12.46 0.21
N LEU A 244 8.46 13.10 -0.40
CA LEU A 244 8.61 14.40 -1.06
C LEU A 244 8.73 15.57 -0.07
N ALA A 245 8.46 15.33 1.20
CA ALA A 245 8.54 16.37 2.23
C ALA A 245 9.98 16.68 2.66
N GLU A 246 10.94 15.79 2.38
CA GLU A 246 12.34 15.95 2.77
C GLU A 246 12.50 16.37 4.23
N PHE A 247 11.84 15.65 5.15
CA PHE A 247 11.91 15.92 6.58
C PHE A 247 13.35 15.89 7.09
N THR A 248 13.76 16.92 7.80
CA THR A 248 14.99 16.88 8.60
C THR A 248 14.77 16.03 9.85
N ASP A 249 15.84 15.53 10.47
CA ASP A 249 15.75 14.77 11.74
C ASP A 249 15.04 15.58 12.82
N THR A 250 15.27 16.90 12.89
CA THR A 250 14.60 17.80 13.84
C THR A 250 13.12 17.98 13.61
N GLU A 251 12.64 17.78 12.40
CA GLU A 251 11.20 17.79 12.05
C GLU A 251 10.57 16.41 12.26
N LEU A 252 11.32 15.34 11.96
CA LEU A 252 10.83 13.97 12.05
C LEU A 252 10.75 13.47 13.50
N ASP A 253 11.72 13.74 14.34
CA ASP A 253 11.78 13.30 15.73
C ASP A 253 10.51 13.64 16.56
N PRO A 254 9.94 14.86 16.50
CA PRO A 254 8.68 15.16 17.18
C PRO A 254 7.50 14.32 16.68
N LEU A 255 7.45 14.04 15.36
CA LEU A 255 6.41 13.22 14.75
C LEU A 255 6.51 11.77 15.24
N LEU A 256 7.70 11.18 15.20
CA LEU A 256 7.95 9.82 15.71
C LEU A 256 7.52 9.70 17.19
N ARG A 257 7.88 10.68 18.01
CA ARG A 257 7.47 10.70 19.43
C ARG A 257 5.95 10.80 19.60
N SER A 258 5.28 11.68 18.84
CA SER A 258 3.82 11.87 18.95
C SER A 258 3.04 10.63 18.55
N GLU A 259 3.53 9.89 17.56
CA GLU A 259 2.91 8.65 17.07
C GLU A 259 3.39 7.40 17.84
N ARG A 260 4.28 7.56 18.81
CA ARG A 260 4.95 6.43 19.48
C ARG A 260 5.58 5.46 18.48
N ALA A 261 6.16 6.03 17.42
CA ALA A 261 6.79 5.32 16.34
C ALA A 261 8.28 5.11 16.59
N LEU A 262 8.78 3.91 16.32
CA LEU A 262 10.20 3.61 16.30
C LEU A 262 10.71 3.68 14.86
N ASP A 263 11.82 4.37 14.67
CA ASP A 263 12.49 4.46 13.38
C ASP A 263 13.47 3.28 13.20
N LEU A 264 13.15 2.37 12.30
CA LEU A 264 14.02 1.24 11.98
C LEU A 264 15.04 1.56 10.88
N THR A 265 14.94 2.75 10.24
CA THR A 265 15.90 3.15 9.20
C THR A 265 17.26 3.51 9.80
N LEU A 266 17.29 3.89 11.08
CA LEU A 266 18.49 4.29 11.82
C LEU A 266 19.25 3.13 12.48
N SER A 267 18.68 1.91 12.49
CA SER A 267 19.24 0.78 13.25
C SER A 267 20.31 -0.03 12.51
N HIS A 268 20.81 0.43 11.38
CA HIS A 268 21.83 -0.24 10.55
C HIS A 268 23.10 0.60 10.31
N SER A 269 23.43 1.51 11.25
CA SER A 269 24.71 2.23 11.24
C SER A 269 25.65 1.76 12.35
#